data_4bd640487447b3a0b7eee6cf37108057
#
_entry.id   4bd640487447b3a0b7eee6cf37108057
#
_cell.length_a   1.000
_cell.length_b   1.000
_cell.length_c   1.000
_cell.angle_alpha   90.00
_cell.angle_beta   90.00
_cell.angle_gamma   90.00
#
_symmetry.space_group_name_H-M   'P 1'
#
loop_
_entity.id
_entity.type
_entity.pdbx_description
1 polymer ?
#
loop_
_entity_poly.entity_id
_entity_poly.type
_entity_poly.pdbx_seq_one_letter_code
_entity_poly.pdbx_strand_id
1 'polypeptide(L)'
;MVDGNPVVIQRTDYHTGKSGRHTAAVVKFKFKDLLTDAPSEGIYKATEKFEVIVLEHKDCTYSYYAEPSYVFMDEDYNQHEVDEENMGNALNYLEEGMEVQVVFYDDRPISINLPNVVIREITYTEPAVRGDTSGKVTKPAQVGNDLTIMVPLFCNIGDKIEIDTRTDEYKSRV
;
A
#
# COMPACT_ATOMS: atom_id res chain seq x y z
N MET A 1 10.20 4.15 17.38
CA MET A 1 9.47 5.20 18.15
C MET A 1 10.14 6.55 17.95
N VAL A 2 9.37 7.58 17.68
CA VAL A 2 9.81 8.98 17.64
C VAL A 2 8.85 9.77 18.53
N ASP A 3 9.38 10.46 19.54
CA ASP A 3 8.61 11.22 20.54
C ASP A 3 7.44 10.43 21.18
N GLY A 4 7.62 9.12 21.36
CA GLY A 4 6.63 8.22 21.94
C GLY A 4 5.59 7.68 20.95
N ASN A 5 5.64 8.06 19.68
CA ASN A 5 4.73 7.58 18.64
C ASN A 5 5.38 6.51 17.76
N PRO A 6 4.64 5.46 17.38
CA PRO A 6 5.12 4.49 16.41
C PRO A 6 5.13 5.10 15.01
N VAL A 7 6.30 5.09 14.35
CA VAL A 7 6.44 5.69 13.01
C VAL A 7 7.16 4.75 12.05
N VAL A 8 6.84 4.83 10.78
CA VAL A 8 7.61 4.22 9.71
C VAL A 8 8.47 5.26 9.01
N ILE A 9 9.78 4.99 8.90
CA ILE A 9 10.71 5.87 8.19
C ILE A 9 10.55 5.63 6.69
N GLN A 10 10.15 6.67 5.97
CA GLN A 10 9.97 6.62 4.52
C GLN A 10 11.25 7.02 3.77
N ARG A 11 11.97 7.99 4.32
CA ARG A 11 13.19 8.52 3.70
C ARG A 11 14.18 9.01 4.73
N THR A 12 15.46 8.80 4.42
CA THR A 12 16.60 9.22 5.23
C THR A 12 17.54 10.07 4.38
N ASP A 13 17.78 11.31 4.77
CA ASP A 13 18.75 12.19 4.15
C ASP A 13 19.86 12.51 5.16
N TYR A 14 21.08 12.10 4.85
CA TYR A 14 22.23 12.28 5.71
C TYR A 14 23.00 13.57 5.34
N HIS A 15 23.21 14.45 6.32
CA HIS A 15 23.96 15.66 6.15
C HIS A 15 25.19 15.69 7.03
N THR A 16 26.37 15.64 6.40
CA THR A 16 27.65 15.94 7.09
C THR A 16 27.82 17.44 7.17
N GLY A 17 28.06 17.98 8.36
CA GLY A 17 28.44 19.38 8.51
C GLY A 17 29.68 19.68 7.67
N LYS A 18 29.67 20.78 6.90
CA LYS A 18 30.84 21.23 6.13
C LYS A 18 32.01 21.46 7.05
N SER A 19 33.18 20.97 6.61
CA SER A 19 34.49 21.09 7.22
C SER A 19 34.73 22.44 7.93
N GLY A 20 35.03 22.40 9.22
CA GLY A 20 35.69 23.54 9.87
C GLY A 20 35.42 23.79 11.35
N ARG A 21 34.32 23.35 11.95
CA ARG A 21 34.07 23.41 13.40
C ARG A 21 33.00 22.40 13.78
N HIS A 22 33.36 21.42 14.59
CA HIS A 22 32.52 20.51 15.41
C HIS A 22 30.98 20.48 15.18
N THR A 23 30.54 20.49 13.93
CA THR A 23 29.14 20.30 13.63
C THR A 23 28.85 18.80 13.59
N ALA A 24 28.11 18.33 14.57
CA ALA A 24 27.69 16.92 14.62
C ALA A 24 26.95 16.57 13.33
N ALA A 25 27.23 15.39 12.78
CA ALA A 25 26.47 14.88 11.66
C ALA A 25 24.99 14.71 12.05
N VAL A 26 24.12 15.16 11.20
CA VAL A 26 22.66 15.09 11.40
C VAL A 26 22.00 14.28 10.29
N VAL A 27 20.92 13.63 10.63
CA VAL A 27 20.11 12.86 9.71
C VAL A 27 18.70 13.46 9.71
N LYS A 28 18.20 13.78 8.54
CA LYS A 28 16.82 14.19 8.35
C LYS A 28 16.01 12.94 7.99
N PHE A 29 14.99 12.65 8.77
CA PHE A 29 14.02 11.61 8.48
C PHE A 29 12.72 12.24 7.97
N LYS A 30 12.17 11.63 6.93
CA LYS A 30 10.75 11.74 6.62
C LYS A 30 10.10 10.45 7.09
N PHE A 31 9.09 10.59 7.92
CA PHE A 31 8.41 9.45 8.53
C PHE A 31 6.90 9.69 8.53
N LYS A 32 6.17 8.61 8.71
CA LYS A 32 4.72 8.58 8.77
C LYS A 32 4.31 7.92 10.09
N ASP A 33 3.40 8.52 10.79
CA ASP A 33 2.81 7.95 11.99
C ASP A 33 2.01 6.70 11.59
N LEU A 34 2.22 5.59 12.31
CA LEU A 34 1.56 4.32 11.99
C LEU A 34 0.09 4.27 12.41
N LEU A 35 -0.32 5.12 13.35
CA LEU A 35 -1.69 5.13 13.87
C LEU A 35 -2.58 6.15 13.17
N THR A 36 -2.00 7.29 12.75
CA THR A 36 -2.75 8.40 12.15
C THR A 36 -2.48 8.62 10.68
N ASP A 37 -1.49 7.87 10.11
CA ASP A 37 -1.04 7.98 8.73
C ASP A 37 -0.47 9.37 8.36
N ALA A 38 -0.30 10.24 9.37
CA ALA A 38 0.17 11.61 9.19
C ALA A 38 1.66 11.66 8.82
N PRO A 39 2.04 12.31 7.71
CA PRO A 39 3.43 12.51 7.35
C PRO A 39 4.07 13.57 8.24
N SER A 40 5.31 13.32 8.65
CA SER A 40 6.12 14.24 9.45
C SER A 40 7.58 14.18 9.04
N GLU A 41 8.36 15.18 9.46
CA GLU A 41 9.81 15.18 9.27
C GLU A 41 10.52 15.69 10.52
N GLY A 42 11.71 15.17 10.76
CA GLY A 42 12.54 15.59 11.88
C GLY A 42 14.04 15.53 11.57
N ILE A 43 14.82 16.30 12.30
CA ILE A 43 16.28 16.31 12.19
C ILE A 43 16.85 15.79 13.51
N TYR A 44 17.64 14.74 13.42
CA TYR A 44 18.18 14.02 14.56
C TYR A 44 19.70 13.95 14.47
N LYS A 45 20.40 13.74 15.60
CA LYS A 45 21.83 13.49 15.59
C LYS A 45 22.10 12.11 14.99
N ALA A 46 23.19 11.99 14.21
CA ALA A 46 23.56 10.69 13.62
C ALA A 46 23.88 9.60 14.66
N THR A 47 24.11 9.99 15.91
CA THR A 47 24.37 9.10 17.05
C THR A 47 23.14 8.80 17.89
N GLU A 48 22.00 9.39 17.54
CA GLU A 48 20.74 9.19 18.28
C GLU A 48 20.21 7.78 18.06
N LYS A 49 19.70 7.19 19.13
CA LYS A 49 19.17 5.83 19.12
C LYS A 49 17.65 5.91 19.25
N PHE A 50 16.99 5.17 18.38
CA PHE A 50 15.53 5.02 18.41
C PHE A 50 15.18 3.61 18.83
N GLU A 51 14.10 3.48 19.59
CA GLU A 51 13.49 2.20 19.88
C GLU A 51 12.88 1.63 18.59
N VAL A 52 13.25 0.40 18.27
CA VAL A 52 12.66 -0.34 17.15
C VAL A 52 11.43 -1.07 17.66
N ILE A 53 10.30 -0.86 16.98
CA ILE A 53 9.07 -1.61 17.23
C ILE A 53 8.96 -2.77 16.26
N VAL A 54 8.40 -3.86 16.72
CA VAL A 54 8.09 -5.03 15.90
C VAL A 54 6.60 -4.99 15.63
N LEU A 55 6.24 -5.07 14.35
CA LEU A 55 4.87 -5.24 13.91
C LEU A 55 4.59 -6.72 13.74
N GLU A 56 3.44 -7.17 14.20
CA GLU A 56 2.96 -8.51 13.93
C GLU A 56 2.15 -8.53 12.64
N HIS A 57 2.31 -9.59 11.86
CA HIS A 57 1.60 -9.83 10.62
C HIS A 57 0.83 -11.13 10.76
N LYS A 58 -0.48 -11.10 10.52
CA LYS A 58 -1.32 -12.30 10.50
C LYS A 58 -1.98 -12.44 9.14
N ASP A 59 -1.91 -13.64 8.59
CA ASP A 59 -2.64 -13.98 7.38
C ASP A 59 -4.12 -14.10 7.71
N CYS A 60 -4.93 -13.33 7.01
CA CYS A 60 -6.36 -13.23 7.24
C CYS A 60 -7.12 -13.24 5.93
N THR A 61 -8.39 -13.59 5.99
CA THR A 61 -9.31 -13.52 4.86
C THR A 61 -10.31 -12.40 5.09
N TYR A 62 -10.50 -11.53 4.10
CA TYR A 62 -11.55 -10.52 4.17
C TYR A 62 -12.93 -11.16 4.18
N SER A 63 -13.76 -10.80 5.15
CA SER A 63 -15.09 -11.37 5.33
C SER A 63 -16.19 -10.44 4.87
N TYR A 64 -16.33 -9.26 5.48
CA TYR A 64 -17.38 -8.30 5.17
C TYR A 64 -17.08 -6.90 5.71
N TYR A 65 -17.85 -5.92 5.23
CA TYR A 65 -17.86 -4.55 5.74
C TYR A 65 -18.92 -4.38 6.84
N ALA A 66 -18.49 -3.88 7.99
CA ALA A 66 -19.35 -3.50 9.10
C ALA A 66 -19.02 -2.05 9.49
N GLU A 67 -19.79 -1.09 8.97
CA GLU A 67 -19.53 0.35 9.13
C GLU A 67 -19.15 0.74 10.57
N PRO A 68 -17.99 1.42 10.80
CA PRO A 68 -17.08 1.97 9.80
C PRO A 68 -15.86 1.07 9.48
N SER A 69 -15.88 -0.22 9.81
CA SER A 69 -14.72 -1.10 9.78
C SER A 69 -14.89 -2.25 8.77
N TYR A 70 -13.77 -2.76 8.30
CA TYR A 70 -13.65 -3.97 7.48
C TYR A 70 -13.25 -5.14 8.37
N VAL A 71 -13.97 -6.26 8.27
CA VAL A 71 -13.78 -7.43 9.13
C VAL A 71 -12.97 -8.49 8.40
N PHE A 72 -11.89 -8.91 9.03
CA PHE A 72 -10.98 -9.95 8.55
C PHE A 72 -10.98 -11.12 9.53
N MET A 73 -10.86 -12.34 9.02
CA MET A 73 -10.84 -13.56 9.80
C MET A 73 -9.48 -14.24 9.67
N ASP A 74 -8.85 -14.53 10.80
CA ASP A 74 -7.60 -15.29 10.82
C ASP A 74 -7.83 -16.81 10.70
N GLU A 75 -6.75 -17.60 10.67
CA GLU A 75 -6.80 -19.06 10.58
C GLU A 75 -7.49 -19.73 11.79
N ASP A 76 -7.49 -19.06 12.95
CA ASP A 76 -8.13 -19.52 14.18
C ASP A 76 -9.59 -19.05 14.31
N TYR A 77 -10.15 -18.46 13.23
CA TYR A 77 -11.52 -17.89 13.18
C TYR A 77 -11.74 -16.68 14.10
N ASN A 78 -10.68 -16.01 14.53
CA ASN A 78 -10.84 -14.74 15.23
C ASN A 78 -11.11 -13.63 14.23
N GLN A 79 -12.00 -12.72 14.59
CA GLN A 79 -12.32 -11.56 13.79
C GLN A 79 -11.47 -10.36 14.22
N HIS A 80 -10.92 -9.68 13.23
CA HIS A 80 -10.13 -8.47 13.38
C HIS A 80 -10.78 -7.35 12.58
N GLU A 81 -11.08 -6.24 13.23
CA GLU A 81 -11.69 -5.07 12.61
C GLU A 81 -10.61 -4.04 12.27
N VAL A 82 -10.55 -3.63 11.02
CA VAL A 82 -9.65 -2.57 10.53
C VAL A 82 -10.52 -1.41 10.09
N ASP A 83 -10.30 -0.25 10.66
CA ASP A 83 -11.05 0.95 10.32
C ASP A 83 -10.81 1.36 8.87
N GLU A 84 -11.82 1.91 8.21
CA GLU A 84 -11.75 2.33 6.80
C GLU A 84 -10.59 3.29 6.53
N GLU A 85 -10.28 4.18 7.49
CA GLU A 85 -9.15 5.13 7.41
C GLU A 85 -7.79 4.42 7.27
N ASN A 86 -7.67 3.20 7.77
CA ASN A 86 -6.44 2.40 7.78
C ASN A 86 -6.34 1.44 6.59
N MET A 87 -7.34 1.41 5.72
CA MET A 87 -7.39 0.52 4.55
C MET A 87 -6.54 1.03 3.37
N GLY A 88 -6.35 2.36 3.27
CA GLY A 88 -5.57 2.96 2.18
C GLY A 88 -6.08 2.57 0.79
N ASN A 89 -5.15 2.20 -0.11
CA ASN A 89 -5.48 1.77 -1.48
C ASN A 89 -6.08 0.36 -1.55
N ALA A 90 -6.12 -0.36 -0.45
CA ALA A 90 -6.64 -1.72 -0.41
C ALA A 90 -8.13 -1.79 -0.78
N LEU A 91 -8.89 -0.72 -0.52
CA LEU A 91 -10.29 -0.62 -0.87
C LEU A 91 -10.56 -0.84 -2.37
N ASN A 92 -9.62 -0.46 -3.23
CA ASN A 92 -9.74 -0.62 -4.67
C ASN A 92 -9.67 -2.08 -5.12
N TYR A 93 -9.08 -2.94 -4.29
CA TYR A 93 -8.78 -4.33 -4.64
C TYR A 93 -9.51 -5.36 -3.81
N LEU A 94 -10.09 -4.95 -2.68
CA LEU A 94 -10.65 -5.86 -1.70
C LEU A 94 -11.92 -6.54 -2.24
N GLU A 95 -11.93 -7.87 -2.17
CA GLU A 95 -13.09 -8.72 -2.51
C GLU A 95 -13.32 -9.73 -1.40
N GLU A 96 -14.57 -10.10 -1.15
CA GLU A 96 -14.91 -11.12 -0.16
C GLU A 96 -14.15 -12.43 -0.43
N GLY A 97 -13.57 -12.99 0.62
CA GLY A 97 -12.74 -14.19 0.53
C GLY A 97 -11.30 -13.95 0.10
N MET A 98 -10.88 -12.68 -0.10
CA MET A 98 -9.50 -12.35 -0.46
C MET A 98 -8.57 -12.55 0.72
N GLU A 99 -7.46 -13.25 0.49
CA GLU A 99 -6.37 -13.40 1.46
C GLU A 99 -5.50 -12.13 1.49
N VAL A 100 -5.27 -11.62 2.70
CA VAL A 100 -4.45 -10.43 2.97
C VAL A 100 -3.66 -10.65 4.25
N GLN A 101 -2.67 -9.80 4.51
CA GLN A 101 -2.02 -9.75 5.82
C GLN A 101 -2.51 -8.55 6.60
N VAL A 102 -3.08 -8.78 7.77
CA VAL A 102 -3.40 -7.73 8.73
C VAL A 102 -2.17 -7.44 9.57
N VAL A 103 -1.83 -6.16 9.68
CA VAL A 103 -0.67 -5.67 10.44
C VAL A 103 -1.13 -5.17 11.80
N PHE A 104 -0.47 -5.64 12.86
CA PHE A 104 -0.79 -5.30 14.23
C PHE A 104 0.35 -4.53 14.90
N TYR A 105 -0.03 -3.59 15.70
CA TYR A 105 0.83 -2.92 16.66
C TYR A 105 0.14 -2.96 18.04
N ASP A 106 0.82 -3.57 19.03
CA ASP A 106 0.30 -3.72 20.40
C ASP A 106 -1.13 -4.32 20.42
N ASP A 107 -1.29 -5.47 19.71
CA ASP A 107 -2.56 -6.22 19.53
C ASP A 107 -3.67 -5.45 18.78
N ARG A 108 -3.40 -4.25 18.29
CA ARG A 108 -4.36 -3.45 17.50
C ARG A 108 -4.09 -3.59 16.01
N PRO A 109 -5.07 -3.92 15.20
CA PRO A 109 -4.93 -3.90 13.75
C PRO A 109 -4.81 -2.45 13.27
N ILE A 110 -3.74 -2.14 12.53
CA ILE A 110 -3.41 -0.77 12.11
C ILE A 110 -3.39 -0.59 10.59
N SER A 111 -3.27 -1.65 9.85
CA SER A 111 -3.28 -1.61 8.38
C SER A 111 -3.40 -3.02 7.80
N ILE A 112 -3.56 -3.11 6.49
CA ILE A 112 -3.48 -4.36 5.75
C ILE A 112 -2.43 -4.29 4.64
N ASN A 113 -1.82 -5.43 4.35
CA ASN A 113 -0.96 -5.63 3.20
C ASN A 113 -1.68 -6.52 2.19
N LEU A 114 -1.87 -6.01 0.99
CA LEU A 114 -2.39 -6.79 -0.12
C LEU A 114 -1.32 -7.73 -0.69
N PRO A 115 -1.70 -8.81 -1.36
CA PRO A 115 -0.81 -9.52 -2.26
C PRO A 115 -0.23 -8.55 -3.28
N ASN A 116 1.07 -8.70 -3.62
CA ASN A 116 1.73 -7.81 -4.59
C ASN A 116 1.09 -7.84 -5.98
N VAL A 117 0.40 -8.92 -6.30
CA VAL A 117 -0.28 -9.11 -7.58
C VAL A 117 -1.67 -9.67 -7.33
N VAL A 118 -2.65 -9.09 -7.98
CA VAL A 118 -4.03 -9.57 -8.00
C VAL A 118 -4.47 -9.82 -9.43
N ILE A 119 -5.39 -10.77 -9.62
CA ILE A 119 -6.01 -11.04 -10.92
C ILE A 119 -7.39 -10.39 -10.91
N ARG A 120 -7.68 -9.57 -11.92
CA ARG A 120 -8.98 -8.92 -12.10
C ARG A 120 -9.46 -9.07 -13.53
N GLU A 121 -10.77 -9.16 -13.70
CA GLU A 121 -11.41 -9.16 -15.01
C GLU A 121 -11.69 -7.72 -15.45
N ILE A 122 -11.44 -7.43 -16.72
CA ILE A 122 -11.78 -6.15 -17.32
C ILE A 122 -13.29 -6.08 -17.51
N THR A 123 -13.96 -5.21 -16.79
CA THR A 123 -15.40 -5.00 -16.86
C THR A 123 -15.79 -4.03 -17.98
N TYR A 124 -14.93 -3.03 -18.24
CA TYR A 124 -15.12 -2.07 -19.32
C TYR A 124 -13.78 -1.58 -19.87
N THR A 125 -13.71 -1.40 -21.18
CA THR A 125 -12.61 -0.70 -21.87
C THR A 125 -13.07 -0.21 -23.25
N GLU A 126 -12.49 0.89 -23.71
CA GLU A 126 -12.79 1.40 -25.04
C GLU A 126 -12.17 0.50 -26.14
N PRO A 127 -12.82 0.39 -27.29
CA PRO A 127 -12.23 -0.31 -28.42
C PRO A 127 -10.95 0.41 -28.88
N ALA A 128 -9.92 -0.37 -29.25
CA ALA A 128 -8.66 0.19 -29.75
C ALA A 128 -8.88 0.93 -31.06
N VAL A 129 -8.63 2.23 -31.09
CA VAL A 129 -8.63 3.02 -32.34
C VAL A 129 -7.28 2.80 -33.03
N ARG A 130 -7.30 2.21 -34.23
CA ARG A 130 -6.11 2.04 -35.08
C ARG A 130 -5.67 3.41 -35.63
N GLY A 131 -4.59 3.95 -35.10
CA GLY A 131 -4.05 5.24 -35.60
C GLY A 131 -2.62 5.55 -35.18
N ASP A 132 -2.13 4.98 -34.09
CA ASP A 132 -0.79 5.27 -33.57
C ASP A 132 -0.02 3.98 -33.32
N THR A 133 0.94 3.67 -34.20
CA THR A 133 1.75 2.45 -34.13
C THR A 133 3.14 2.70 -33.54
N SER A 134 3.41 3.88 -33.01
CA SER A 134 4.71 4.24 -32.44
C SER A 134 4.66 4.31 -30.93
N GLY A 135 5.03 3.23 -30.27
CA GLY A 135 5.23 3.18 -28.83
C GLY A 135 4.32 2.20 -28.08
N LYS A 136 4.50 2.10 -26.80
CA LYS A 136 3.65 1.33 -25.89
C LYS A 136 2.32 2.07 -25.66
N VAL A 137 1.43 2.01 -26.66
CA VAL A 137 0.12 2.64 -26.54
C VAL A 137 -0.75 1.82 -25.58
N THR A 138 -1.26 2.47 -24.56
CA THR A 138 -2.18 1.91 -23.58
C THR A 138 -3.54 2.59 -23.66
N LYS A 139 -4.55 1.94 -23.13
CA LYS A 139 -5.92 2.47 -22.99
C LYS A 139 -6.43 2.23 -21.58
N PRO A 140 -7.37 3.05 -21.10
CA PRO A 140 -8.00 2.82 -19.79
C PRO A 140 -8.91 1.59 -19.84
N ALA A 141 -8.87 0.80 -18.78
CA ALA A 141 -9.77 -0.32 -18.55
C ALA A 141 -10.27 -0.28 -17.10
N GLN A 142 -11.55 -0.48 -16.90
CA GLN A 142 -12.14 -0.64 -15.58
C GLN A 142 -12.06 -2.09 -15.15
N VAL A 143 -11.70 -2.31 -13.87
CA VAL A 143 -11.58 -3.63 -13.26
C VAL A 143 -12.19 -3.61 -11.86
N GLY A 144 -12.81 -4.70 -11.45
CA GLY A 144 -13.32 -4.88 -10.08
C GLY A 144 -14.18 -3.70 -9.58
N ASN A 145 -13.80 -3.11 -8.48
CA ASN A 145 -14.50 -2.03 -7.76
C ASN A 145 -14.25 -0.64 -8.40
N ASP A 146 -14.55 -0.47 -9.68
CA ASP A 146 -14.39 0.78 -10.44
C ASP A 146 -12.94 1.30 -10.55
N LEU A 147 -11.96 0.45 -10.25
CA LEU A 147 -10.55 0.80 -10.43
C LEU A 147 -10.22 0.91 -11.92
N THR A 148 -9.59 2.00 -12.32
CA THR A 148 -9.13 2.20 -13.70
C THR A 148 -7.65 1.93 -13.83
N ILE A 149 -7.27 0.97 -14.68
CA ILE A 149 -5.89 0.57 -14.97
C ILE A 149 -5.57 0.84 -16.44
N MET A 150 -4.36 1.31 -16.72
CA MET A 150 -3.88 1.47 -18.10
C MET A 150 -3.39 0.13 -18.63
N VAL A 151 -4.06 -0.38 -19.67
CA VAL A 151 -3.77 -1.69 -20.27
C VAL A 151 -3.33 -1.56 -21.73
N PRO A 152 -2.57 -2.53 -22.29
CA PRO A 152 -2.25 -2.57 -23.72
C PRO A 152 -3.50 -2.60 -24.59
N LEU A 153 -3.41 -2.09 -25.83
CA LEU A 153 -4.55 -2.00 -26.75
C LEU A 153 -5.21 -3.34 -27.10
N PHE A 154 -4.49 -4.46 -26.96
CA PHE A 154 -5.01 -5.78 -27.27
C PHE A 154 -5.93 -6.36 -26.16
N CYS A 155 -5.96 -5.75 -24.97
CA CYS A 155 -6.85 -6.20 -23.90
C CYS A 155 -8.30 -5.81 -24.21
N ASN A 156 -9.23 -6.72 -23.91
CA ASN A 156 -10.66 -6.56 -24.19
C ASN A 156 -11.48 -6.78 -22.90
N ILE A 157 -12.75 -6.42 -22.97
CA ILE A 157 -13.72 -6.74 -21.92
C ILE A 157 -13.76 -8.26 -21.75
N GLY A 158 -13.75 -8.73 -20.49
CA GLY A 158 -13.72 -10.15 -20.14
C GLY A 158 -12.33 -10.75 -20.05
N ASP A 159 -11.27 -10.05 -20.48
CA ASP A 159 -9.89 -10.50 -20.27
C ASP A 159 -9.54 -10.41 -18.77
N LYS A 160 -8.85 -11.45 -18.27
CA LYS A 160 -8.27 -11.45 -16.93
C LYS A 160 -6.85 -10.93 -16.99
N ILE A 161 -6.55 -9.97 -16.13
CA ILE A 161 -5.24 -9.33 -16.07
C ILE A 161 -4.64 -9.41 -14.68
N GLU A 162 -3.32 -9.50 -14.62
CA GLU A 162 -2.55 -9.33 -13.40
C GLU A 162 -2.23 -7.84 -13.22
N ILE A 163 -2.45 -7.35 -12.01
CA ILE A 163 -2.20 -5.96 -11.61
C ILE A 163 -1.23 -5.97 -10.43
N ASP A 164 -0.18 -5.16 -10.49
CA ASP A 164 0.69 -4.88 -9.33
C ASP A 164 -0.03 -3.88 -8.40
N THR A 165 -0.40 -4.33 -7.20
CA THR A 165 -1.18 -3.54 -6.23
C THR A 165 -0.42 -2.38 -5.61
N ARG A 166 0.91 -2.32 -5.78
CA ARG A 166 1.77 -1.26 -5.23
C ARG A 166 1.91 -0.07 -6.17
N THR A 167 1.77 -0.32 -7.49
CA THR A 167 1.97 0.69 -8.55
C THR A 167 0.70 0.94 -9.36
N ASP A 168 -0.35 0.14 -9.15
CA ASP A 168 -1.59 0.14 -9.91
C ASP A 168 -1.35 -0.09 -11.43
N GLU A 169 -0.32 -0.88 -11.75
CA GLU A 169 0.08 -1.12 -13.12
C GLU A 169 -0.32 -2.50 -13.62
N TYR A 170 -0.72 -2.55 -14.88
CA TYR A 170 -0.89 -3.80 -15.62
C TYR A 170 0.44 -4.56 -15.71
N LYS A 171 0.41 -5.85 -15.41
CA LYS A 171 1.57 -6.74 -15.46
C LYS A 171 1.50 -7.72 -16.61
N SER A 172 0.45 -8.49 -16.71
CA SER A 172 0.24 -9.47 -17.77
C SER A 172 -1.23 -9.82 -17.93
N ARG A 173 -1.56 -10.45 -19.05
CA ARG A 173 -2.85 -11.09 -19.27
C ARG A 173 -2.72 -12.57 -18.91
N VAL A 174 -3.71 -13.08 -18.18
CA VAL A 174 -3.79 -14.49 -17.74
C VAL A 174 -4.46 -15.34 -18.80
#